data_3dbf93cb9c2ae1f1568ac15877f805b7
#
_entry.id   3dbf93cb9c2ae1f1568ac15877f805b7
#
_cell.length_a   1.000
_cell.length_b   1.000
_cell.length_c   1.000
_cell.angle_alpha   90.00
_cell.angle_beta   90.00
_cell.angle_gamma   90.00
#
_symmetry.space_group_name_H-M   'P 1'
#
loop_
_entity.id
_entity.type
_entity.pdbx_description
1 polymer ?
#
loop_
_entity_poly.entity_id
_entity_poly.type
_entity_poly.pdbx_seq_one_letter_code
_entity_poly.pdbx_strand_id
1 'polypeptide(L)'
;EGDTDRAEMLAWDLTNNLVGKPEGEKIWTNGECSIIAAAILCVVCDNQKRPEFQNMTNVYWFISEMCRTIGNKLPLLEYLKKQSPTHPARALLSISDVAPSRTRGSFYTSALTTLRLFTSKSIYAITHASDFTLTDLGRKKQALFVILPDEKTTFYPIASLIVSQQYELLAEAADRRGGRL
;
A
#
# COMPACT_ATOMS: atom_id res chain seq x y z
N GLU A 1 5.92 -19.97 0.35
CA GLU A 1 5.63 -19.53 -1.04
C GLU A 1 4.21 -18.94 -1.15
N GLY A 2 3.15 -19.64 -0.74
CA GLY A 2 1.77 -19.13 -0.85
C GLY A 2 1.47 -17.85 -0.06
N ASP A 3 2.21 -17.54 0.98
CA ASP A 3 2.04 -16.35 1.82
C ASP A 3 2.64 -15.08 1.14
N THR A 4 3.67 -15.27 0.33
CA THR A 4 4.33 -14.19 -0.41
C THR A 4 3.47 -13.70 -1.57
N ASP A 5 2.91 -14.60 -2.35
CA ASP A 5 2.04 -14.28 -3.48
C ASP A 5 0.77 -13.55 -2.99
N ARG A 6 0.22 -14.00 -1.87
CA ARG A 6 -0.92 -13.33 -1.24
C ARG A 6 -0.56 -11.92 -0.76
N ALA A 7 0.60 -11.72 -0.15
CA ALA A 7 1.06 -10.41 0.29
C ALA A 7 1.24 -9.45 -0.90
N GLU A 8 1.77 -9.96 -2.03
CA GLU A 8 1.92 -9.19 -3.27
C GLU A 8 0.55 -8.78 -3.84
N MET A 9 -0.40 -9.71 -3.92
CA MET A 9 -1.77 -9.43 -4.38
C MET A 9 -2.45 -8.37 -3.49
N LEU A 10 -2.39 -8.52 -2.17
CA LEU A 10 -2.97 -7.56 -1.22
C LEU A 10 -2.34 -6.18 -1.33
N ALA A 11 -1.01 -6.10 -1.48
CA ALA A 11 -0.32 -4.83 -1.68
C ALA A 11 -0.74 -4.15 -2.98
N TRP A 12 -0.93 -4.93 -4.05
CA TRP A 12 -1.40 -4.44 -5.33
C TRP A 12 -2.85 -3.94 -5.28
N ASP A 13 -3.75 -4.70 -4.66
CA ASP A 13 -5.17 -4.34 -4.51
C ASP A 13 -5.35 -3.09 -3.65
N LEU A 14 -4.62 -3.01 -2.52
CA LEU A 14 -4.58 -1.82 -1.68
C LEU A 14 -4.12 -0.59 -2.47
N THR A 15 -3.10 -0.74 -3.28
CA THR A 15 -2.54 0.33 -4.10
C THR A 15 -3.52 0.78 -5.18
N ASN A 16 -4.18 -0.15 -5.89
CA ASN A 16 -5.19 0.18 -6.89
C ASN A 16 -6.38 0.95 -6.29
N ASN A 17 -6.78 0.60 -5.07
CA ASN A 17 -7.82 1.33 -4.36
C ASN A 17 -7.40 2.77 -3.99
N LEU A 18 -6.11 2.98 -3.68
CA LEU A 18 -5.56 4.31 -3.36
C LEU A 18 -5.39 5.20 -4.60
N VAL A 19 -4.82 4.63 -5.67
CA VAL A 19 -4.53 5.36 -6.91
C VAL A 19 -5.81 5.61 -7.72
N GLY A 20 -6.79 4.70 -7.62
CA GLY A 20 -8.05 4.81 -8.32
C GLY A 20 -7.97 4.42 -9.80
N LYS A 21 -9.01 4.77 -10.56
CA LYS A 21 -9.09 4.44 -11.99
C LYS A 21 -8.11 5.32 -12.78
N PRO A 22 -7.40 4.74 -13.78
CA PRO A 22 -6.46 5.49 -14.59
C PRO A 22 -7.18 6.59 -15.40
N GLU A 23 -6.72 7.82 -15.22
CA GLU A 23 -7.08 8.97 -16.06
C GLU A 23 -5.99 9.19 -17.10
N GLY A 24 -5.90 8.37 -18.15
CA GLY A 24 -4.90 8.50 -19.19
C GLY A 24 -4.15 7.22 -19.54
N GLU A 25 -2.88 7.35 -19.94
CA GLU A 25 -2.08 6.19 -20.33
C GLU A 25 -1.76 5.28 -19.13
N LYS A 26 -2.08 4.00 -19.25
CA LYS A 26 -1.88 2.98 -18.21
C LYS A 26 -0.45 2.88 -17.66
N ILE A 27 0.55 3.29 -18.43
CA ILE A 27 1.95 3.22 -18.01
C ILE A 27 2.22 4.06 -16.77
N TRP A 28 1.59 5.24 -16.66
CA TRP A 28 1.78 6.13 -15.51
C TRP A 28 1.17 5.55 -14.24
N THR A 29 -0.09 5.10 -14.34
CA THR A 29 -0.80 4.47 -13.23
C THR A 29 -0.12 3.18 -12.79
N ASN A 30 0.27 2.32 -13.74
CA ASN A 30 0.95 1.06 -13.42
C ASN A 30 2.33 1.30 -12.79
N GLY A 31 3.08 2.30 -13.27
CA GLY A 31 4.36 2.67 -12.68
C GLY A 31 4.23 3.17 -11.25
N GLU A 32 3.24 4.02 -10.99
CA GLU A 32 2.90 4.50 -9.65
C GLU A 32 2.48 3.35 -8.73
N CYS A 33 1.54 2.50 -9.17
CA CYS A 33 1.08 1.33 -8.41
C CYS A 33 2.23 0.38 -8.07
N SER A 34 3.13 0.12 -9.03
CA SER A 34 4.30 -0.74 -8.79
C SER A 34 5.20 -0.20 -7.68
N ILE A 35 5.45 1.10 -7.65
CA ILE A 35 6.28 1.73 -6.61
C ILE A 35 5.62 1.64 -5.24
N ILE A 36 4.33 1.96 -5.14
CA ILE A 36 3.61 1.94 -3.86
C ILE A 36 3.52 0.50 -3.33
N ALA A 37 3.10 -0.47 -4.16
CA ALA A 37 3.00 -1.87 -3.76
C ALA A 37 4.36 -2.46 -3.34
N ALA A 38 5.42 -2.17 -4.10
CA ALA A 38 6.77 -2.58 -3.73
C ALA A 38 7.23 -1.97 -2.40
N ALA A 39 6.94 -0.69 -2.15
CA ALA A 39 7.28 -0.03 -0.90
C ALA A 39 6.50 -0.61 0.30
N ILE A 40 5.21 -0.96 0.12
CA ILE A 40 4.43 -1.68 1.13
C ILE A 40 5.12 -2.98 1.50
N LEU A 41 5.50 -3.80 0.52
CA LEU A 41 6.18 -5.08 0.76
C LEU A 41 7.54 -4.90 1.45
N CYS A 42 8.32 -3.89 1.06
CA CYS A 42 9.58 -3.60 1.74
C CYS A 42 9.35 -3.23 3.20
N VAL A 43 8.42 -2.32 3.50
CA VAL A 43 8.11 -1.90 4.86
C VAL A 43 7.59 -3.06 5.71
N VAL A 44 6.73 -3.92 5.15
CA VAL A 44 6.19 -5.10 5.84
C VAL A 44 7.29 -6.13 6.11
N CYS A 45 8.12 -6.44 5.12
CA CYS A 45 9.20 -7.43 5.25
C CYS A 45 10.27 -6.97 6.26
N ASP A 46 10.67 -5.70 6.22
CA ASP A 46 11.67 -5.15 7.15
C ASP A 46 11.18 -5.07 8.59
N ASN A 47 9.86 -4.99 8.78
CA ASN A 47 9.26 -4.76 10.10
C ASN A 47 8.41 -5.95 10.60
N GLN A 48 8.68 -7.18 10.17
CA GLN A 48 7.93 -8.37 10.64
C GLN A 48 7.92 -8.53 12.17
N LYS A 49 9.00 -8.11 12.85
CA LYS A 49 9.11 -8.16 14.32
C LYS A 49 8.63 -6.88 15.02
N ARG A 50 8.21 -5.88 14.27
CA ARG A 50 7.81 -4.56 14.76
C ARG A 50 6.58 -4.06 14.00
N PRO A 51 5.40 -4.69 14.21
CA PRO A 51 4.19 -4.39 13.45
C PRO A 51 3.73 -2.93 13.57
N GLU A 52 4.12 -2.23 14.62
CA GLU A 52 3.86 -0.80 14.81
C GLU A 52 4.46 0.09 13.71
N PHE A 53 5.48 -0.40 13.00
CA PHE A 53 6.07 0.30 11.86
C PHE A 53 5.46 -0.10 10.51
N GLN A 54 4.58 -1.10 10.46
CA GLN A 54 3.89 -1.52 9.25
C GLN A 54 2.67 -0.63 8.98
N ASN A 55 2.91 0.62 8.60
CA ASN A 55 1.86 1.60 8.33
C ASN A 55 2.18 2.45 7.09
N MET A 56 1.16 3.07 6.50
CA MET A 56 1.29 3.83 5.25
C MET A 56 2.13 5.10 5.38
N THR A 57 2.27 5.66 6.57
CA THR A 57 3.18 6.78 6.82
C THR A 57 4.64 6.34 6.60
N ASN A 58 5.01 5.14 7.07
CA ASN A 58 6.33 4.59 6.83
C ASN A 58 6.55 4.20 5.36
N VAL A 59 5.51 3.78 4.64
CA VAL A 59 5.56 3.58 3.19
C VAL A 59 5.89 4.90 2.47
N TYR A 60 5.22 6.00 2.84
CA TYR A 60 5.54 7.33 2.29
C TYR A 60 7.01 7.71 2.52
N TRP A 61 7.50 7.57 3.76
CA TRP A 61 8.87 7.91 4.09
C TRP A 61 9.89 6.99 3.41
N PHE A 62 9.58 5.70 3.28
CA PHE A 62 10.40 4.76 2.52
C PHE A 62 10.58 5.21 1.07
N ILE A 63 9.51 5.57 0.37
CA ILE A 63 9.59 6.09 -1.01
C ILE A 63 10.38 7.39 -1.04
N SER A 64 10.09 8.33 -0.14
CA SER A 64 10.76 9.63 -0.07
C SER A 64 12.28 9.52 0.06
N GLU A 65 12.76 8.61 0.88
CA GLU A 65 14.19 8.42 1.13
C GLU A 65 14.85 7.50 0.10
N MET A 66 14.21 6.39 -0.25
CA MET A 66 14.80 5.37 -1.12
C MET A 66 14.77 5.73 -2.60
N CYS A 67 13.78 6.53 -3.02
CA CYS A 67 13.67 6.98 -4.42
C CYS A 67 14.35 8.34 -4.68
N ARG A 68 14.95 8.94 -3.67
CA ARG A 68 15.72 10.17 -3.81
C ARG A 68 17.10 9.87 -4.38
N THR A 69 17.38 10.40 -5.56
CA THR A 69 18.72 10.26 -6.17
C THR A 69 19.76 11.07 -5.40
N ILE A 70 20.82 10.41 -4.98
CA ILE A 70 21.96 11.03 -4.29
C ILE A 70 23.20 10.87 -5.20
N GLY A 71 23.61 11.96 -5.84
CA GLY A 71 24.59 11.88 -6.92
C GLY A 71 24.06 11.02 -8.07
N ASN A 72 24.83 9.98 -8.46
CA ASN A 72 24.40 9.00 -9.49
C ASN A 72 23.82 7.72 -8.91
N LYS A 73 23.54 7.67 -7.59
CA LYS A 73 23.04 6.46 -6.92
C LYS A 73 21.58 6.64 -6.53
N LEU A 74 20.82 5.57 -6.70
CA LEU A 74 19.46 5.44 -6.20
C LEU A 74 19.48 4.49 -4.99
N PRO A 75 19.20 4.98 -3.77
CA PRO A 75 19.25 4.16 -2.55
C PRO A 75 18.41 2.89 -2.64
N LEU A 76 17.26 2.95 -3.32
CA LEU A 76 16.39 1.80 -3.55
C LEU A 76 17.11 0.63 -4.23
N LEU A 77 17.95 0.90 -5.23
CA LEU A 77 18.70 -0.17 -5.91
C LEU A 77 19.76 -0.78 -5.00
N GLU A 78 20.43 0.03 -4.20
CA GLU A 78 21.40 -0.47 -3.23
C GLU A 78 20.73 -1.28 -2.10
N TYR A 79 19.54 -0.87 -1.68
CA TYR A 79 18.72 -1.62 -0.74
C TYR A 79 18.34 -2.99 -1.31
N LEU A 80 17.81 -3.04 -2.54
CA LEU A 80 17.38 -4.28 -3.17
C LEU A 80 18.54 -5.26 -3.41
N LYS A 81 19.76 -4.77 -3.69
CA LYS A 81 20.95 -5.65 -3.82
C LYS A 81 21.25 -6.41 -2.54
N LYS A 82 20.89 -5.86 -1.39
CA LYS A 82 21.11 -6.49 -0.06
C LYS A 82 19.99 -7.48 0.32
N GLN A 83 18.85 -7.41 -0.35
CA GLN A 83 17.70 -8.27 -0.09
C GLN A 83 17.83 -9.61 -0.83
N SER A 84 17.10 -10.63 -0.35
CA SER A 84 17.03 -11.93 -1.03
C SER A 84 16.68 -11.77 -2.52
N PRO A 85 17.25 -12.60 -3.41
CA PRO A 85 16.81 -12.66 -4.80
C PRO A 85 15.31 -12.94 -4.97
N THR A 86 14.69 -13.59 -3.98
CA THR A 86 13.26 -13.94 -3.94
C THR A 86 12.40 -12.89 -3.23
N HIS A 87 12.96 -11.70 -2.93
CA HIS A 87 12.20 -10.66 -2.26
C HIS A 87 11.04 -10.18 -3.15
N PRO A 88 9.76 -10.18 -2.66
CA PRO A 88 8.58 -9.95 -3.50
C PRO A 88 8.57 -8.57 -4.18
N ALA A 89 9.12 -7.54 -3.55
CA ALA A 89 9.21 -6.21 -4.14
C ALA A 89 10.05 -6.14 -5.42
N ARG A 90 10.90 -7.14 -5.71
CA ARG A 90 11.76 -7.11 -6.91
C ARG A 90 10.97 -7.19 -8.20
N ALA A 91 9.98 -8.08 -8.27
CA ALA A 91 9.12 -8.22 -9.45
C ALA A 91 8.37 -6.91 -9.75
N LEU A 92 7.80 -6.30 -8.73
CA LEU A 92 7.08 -5.04 -8.86
C LEU A 92 7.97 -3.87 -9.28
N LEU A 93 9.22 -3.82 -8.85
CA LEU A 93 10.16 -2.76 -9.21
C LEU A 93 10.82 -2.92 -10.58
N SER A 94 10.61 -4.05 -11.26
CA SER A 94 11.20 -4.30 -12.59
C SER A 94 10.81 -3.23 -13.63
N ILE A 95 9.59 -2.70 -13.57
CA ILE A 95 9.15 -1.60 -14.43
C ILE A 95 10.02 -0.35 -14.22
N SER A 96 10.36 -0.05 -12.97
CA SER A 96 11.22 1.09 -12.63
C SER A 96 12.66 0.90 -13.08
N ASP A 97 13.17 -0.34 -13.07
CA ASP A 97 14.54 -0.61 -13.51
C ASP A 97 14.73 -0.38 -15.01
N VAL A 98 13.72 -0.72 -15.80
CA VAL A 98 13.74 -0.57 -17.27
C VAL A 98 13.42 0.87 -17.70
N ALA A 99 12.64 1.61 -16.93
CA ALA A 99 12.19 2.94 -17.29
C ALA A 99 13.36 3.96 -17.29
N PRO A 100 13.38 4.90 -18.27
CA PRO A 100 14.31 6.03 -18.26
C PRO A 100 14.21 6.82 -16.94
N SER A 101 15.30 7.43 -16.50
CA SER A 101 15.38 8.15 -15.21
C SER A 101 14.29 9.22 -15.04
N ARG A 102 13.95 9.93 -16.12
CA ARG A 102 12.89 10.95 -16.12
C ARG A 102 11.51 10.33 -15.89
N THR A 103 11.17 9.25 -16.60
CA THR A 103 9.92 8.51 -16.45
C THR A 103 9.79 7.91 -15.05
N ARG A 104 10.87 7.30 -14.58
CA ARG A 104 10.96 6.75 -13.22
C ARG A 104 10.73 7.81 -12.14
N GLY A 105 11.33 9.01 -12.31
CA GLY A 105 11.10 10.15 -11.43
C GLY A 105 9.63 10.57 -11.36
N SER A 106 8.91 10.50 -12.47
CA SER A 106 7.47 10.77 -12.50
C SER A 106 6.68 9.74 -11.68
N PHE A 107 7.00 8.45 -11.78
CA PHE A 107 6.35 7.40 -10.96
C PHE A 107 6.54 7.67 -9.46
N TYR A 108 7.75 8.04 -9.04
CA TYR A 108 8.04 8.35 -7.63
C TYR A 108 7.30 9.58 -7.14
N THR A 109 7.25 10.63 -7.97
CA THR A 109 6.54 11.87 -7.62
C THR A 109 5.03 11.63 -7.52
N SER A 110 4.45 10.85 -8.44
CA SER A 110 3.04 10.47 -8.41
C SER A 110 2.73 9.68 -7.13
N ALA A 111 3.50 8.65 -6.82
CA ALA A 111 3.35 7.84 -5.62
C ALA A 111 3.39 8.67 -4.32
N LEU A 112 4.34 9.62 -4.22
CA LEU A 112 4.39 10.53 -3.07
C LEU A 112 3.18 11.47 -3.00
N THR A 113 2.63 11.89 -4.15
CA THR A 113 1.44 12.73 -4.20
C THR A 113 0.21 11.97 -3.69
N THR A 114 0.00 10.75 -4.14
CA THR A 114 -1.09 9.87 -3.70
C THR A 114 -0.99 9.56 -2.20
N LEU A 115 0.21 9.27 -1.72
CA LEU A 115 0.43 8.92 -0.32
C LEU A 115 0.54 10.12 0.63
N ARG A 116 0.55 11.35 0.12
CA ARG A 116 0.72 12.57 0.94
C ARG A 116 -0.25 12.67 2.11
N LEU A 117 -1.47 12.16 1.94
CA LEU A 117 -2.47 12.20 3.00
C LEU A 117 -2.00 11.48 4.28
N PHE A 118 -1.17 10.43 4.18
CA PHE A 118 -0.65 9.66 5.30
C PHE A 118 0.46 10.39 6.08
N THR A 119 0.90 11.57 5.63
CA THR A 119 1.81 12.44 6.39
C THR A 119 1.09 13.27 7.46
N SER A 120 -0.24 13.30 7.42
CA SER A 120 -1.06 14.00 8.42
C SER A 120 -1.00 13.27 9.77
N LYS A 121 -0.76 14.01 10.85
CA LYS A 121 -0.77 13.46 12.22
C LYS A 121 -2.12 12.82 12.58
N SER A 122 -3.22 13.41 12.14
CA SER A 122 -4.57 12.88 12.39
C SER A 122 -4.79 11.55 11.68
N ILE A 123 -4.32 11.43 10.43
CA ILE A 123 -4.40 10.18 9.66
C ILE A 123 -3.49 9.12 10.26
N TYR A 124 -2.26 9.49 10.63
CA TYR A 124 -1.37 8.58 11.34
C TYR A 124 -2.03 8.04 12.61
N ALA A 125 -2.63 8.89 13.43
CA ALA A 125 -3.26 8.51 14.69
C ALA A 125 -4.36 7.44 14.52
N ILE A 126 -5.08 7.44 13.40
CA ILE A 126 -6.17 6.48 13.14
C ILE A 126 -5.76 5.28 12.28
N THR A 127 -4.56 5.30 11.66
CA THR A 127 -4.12 4.26 10.74
C THR A 127 -2.87 3.50 11.18
N HIS A 128 -2.16 3.94 12.23
CA HIS A 128 -0.91 3.31 12.66
C HIS A 128 -1.11 2.03 13.48
N ALA A 129 -2.29 1.84 14.05
CA ALA A 129 -2.65 0.67 14.84
C ALA A 129 -4.11 0.29 14.60
N SER A 130 -4.46 -0.96 14.88
CA SER A 130 -5.82 -1.47 14.75
C SER A 130 -6.35 -1.88 16.12
N ASP A 131 -7.44 -1.25 16.55
CA ASP A 131 -8.14 -1.58 17.80
C ASP A 131 -9.12 -2.75 17.65
N PHE A 132 -9.41 -3.12 16.39
CA PHE A 132 -10.32 -4.22 16.05
C PHE A 132 -9.85 -4.94 14.78
N THR A 133 -10.38 -6.13 14.58
CA THR A 133 -10.13 -6.89 13.34
C THR A 133 -11.31 -6.74 12.40
N LEU A 134 -11.05 -6.38 11.14
CA LEU A 134 -12.11 -6.22 10.13
C LEU A 134 -12.97 -7.48 9.96
N THR A 135 -12.40 -8.68 10.16
CA THR A 135 -13.12 -9.95 10.11
C THR A 135 -14.09 -10.17 11.28
N ASP A 136 -14.01 -9.36 12.34
CA ASP A 136 -14.92 -9.50 13.48
C ASP A 136 -16.38 -9.18 13.11
N LEU A 137 -16.62 -8.31 12.12
CA LEU A 137 -17.97 -8.03 11.61
C LEU A 137 -18.68 -9.27 11.04
N GLY A 138 -17.94 -10.26 10.56
CA GLY A 138 -18.51 -11.54 10.10
C GLY A 138 -18.56 -12.64 11.18
N ARG A 139 -18.05 -12.36 12.39
CA ARG A 139 -17.98 -13.36 13.48
C ARG A 139 -18.84 -12.99 14.69
N LYS A 140 -19.03 -11.72 14.91
CA LYS A 140 -19.73 -11.16 16.08
C LYS A 140 -20.83 -10.22 15.62
N LYS A 141 -21.88 -10.06 16.42
CA LYS A 141 -22.90 -9.02 16.20
C LYS A 141 -22.28 -7.65 16.52
N GLN A 142 -21.76 -6.99 15.51
CA GLN A 142 -21.10 -5.68 15.63
C GLN A 142 -21.60 -4.73 14.54
N ALA A 143 -21.43 -3.43 14.76
CA ALA A 143 -21.63 -2.40 13.77
C ALA A 143 -20.40 -1.50 13.75
N LEU A 144 -19.86 -1.23 12.57
CA LEU A 144 -18.78 -0.28 12.33
C LEU A 144 -19.37 1.05 11.87
N PHE A 145 -19.15 2.12 12.63
CA PHE A 145 -19.56 3.47 12.26
C PHE A 145 -18.33 4.23 11.75
N VAL A 146 -18.32 4.58 10.48
CA VAL A 146 -17.28 5.42 9.87
C VAL A 146 -17.83 6.82 9.72
N ILE A 147 -17.35 7.75 10.54
CA ILE A 147 -17.81 9.14 10.55
C ILE A 147 -16.82 9.97 9.75
N LEU A 148 -17.27 10.58 8.68
CA LEU A 148 -16.50 11.45 7.80
C LEU A 148 -16.98 12.90 7.90
N PRO A 149 -16.05 13.87 7.88
CA PRO A 149 -16.46 15.29 7.77
C PRO A 149 -17.06 15.55 6.39
N ASP A 150 -18.26 16.11 6.33
CA ASP A 150 -18.96 16.45 5.08
C ASP A 150 -18.17 17.45 4.23
N GLU A 151 -17.42 18.33 4.88
CA GLU A 151 -16.69 19.43 4.25
C GLU A 151 -15.32 19.02 3.69
N LYS A 152 -14.81 17.81 3.98
CA LYS A 152 -13.44 17.40 3.67
C LYS A 152 -13.39 16.09 2.92
N THR A 153 -13.39 16.16 1.60
CA THR A 153 -13.24 14.99 0.71
C THR A 153 -11.88 14.27 0.83
N THR A 154 -10.89 14.92 1.44
CA THR A 154 -9.53 14.39 1.64
C THR A 154 -9.51 13.05 2.40
N PHE A 155 -10.52 12.78 3.23
CA PHE A 155 -10.60 11.55 4.01
C PHE A 155 -11.38 10.42 3.31
N TYR A 156 -12.04 10.69 2.20
CA TYR A 156 -12.83 9.69 1.47
C TYR A 156 -12.01 8.50 0.98
N PRO A 157 -10.75 8.65 0.51
CA PRO A 157 -9.92 7.51 0.15
C PRO A 157 -9.71 6.52 1.29
N ILE A 158 -9.57 7.00 2.55
CA ILE A 158 -9.42 6.12 3.72
C ILE A 158 -10.70 5.33 3.99
N ALA A 159 -11.86 5.99 3.93
CA ALA A 159 -13.14 5.30 4.09
C ALA A 159 -13.36 4.26 2.97
N SER A 160 -13.02 4.61 1.73
CA SER A 160 -13.07 3.70 0.60
C SER A 160 -12.19 2.47 0.82
N LEU A 161 -10.95 2.66 1.33
CA LEU A 161 -10.06 1.56 1.68
C LEU A 161 -10.64 0.65 2.77
N ILE A 162 -11.20 1.23 3.84
CA ILE A 162 -11.82 0.45 4.91
C ILE A 162 -12.95 -0.41 4.36
N VAL A 163 -13.83 0.16 3.53
CA VAL A 163 -14.96 -0.55 2.92
C VAL A 163 -14.49 -1.66 1.99
N SER A 164 -13.52 -1.38 1.10
CA SER A 164 -12.96 -2.37 0.18
C SER A 164 -12.32 -3.53 0.92
N GLN A 165 -11.44 -3.25 1.86
CA GLN A 165 -10.77 -4.29 2.65
C GLN A 165 -11.76 -5.10 3.50
N GLN A 166 -12.77 -4.43 4.07
CA GLN A 166 -13.84 -5.11 4.80
C GLN A 166 -14.60 -6.08 3.90
N TYR A 167 -14.97 -5.65 2.71
CA TYR A 167 -15.67 -6.50 1.75
C TYR A 167 -14.83 -7.71 1.34
N GLU A 168 -13.58 -7.52 0.97
CA GLU A 168 -12.66 -8.59 0.56
C GLU A 168 -12.47 -9.63 1.68
N LEU A 169 -12.20 -9.18 2.90
CA LEU A 169 -11.99 -10.07 4.05
C LEU A 169 -13.26 -10.83 4.45
N LEU A 170 -14.43 -10.20 4.32
CA LEU A 170 -15.71 -10.87 4.60
C LEU A 170 -16.07 -11.87 3.49
N ALA A 171 -15.82 -11.54 2.22
CA ALA A 171 -16.02 -12.45 1.11
C ALA A 171 -15.14 -13.71 1.26
N GLU A 172 -13.84 -13.56 1.54
CA GLU A 172 -12.96 -14.69 1.85
C GLU A 172 -13.44 -15.51 3.06
N ALA A 173 -13.93 -14.85 4.11
CA ALA A 173 -14.43 -15.54 5.29
C ALA A 173 -15.71 -16.34 5.00
N ALA A 174 -16.58 -15.81 4.13
CA ALA A 174 -17.78 -16.49 3.65
C ALA A 174 -17.43 -17.70 2.80
N ASP A 175 -16.50 -17.57 1.86
CA ASP A 175 -16.07 -18.67 0.99
C ASP A 175 -15.52 -19.85 1.79
N ARG A 176 -14.69 -19.56 2.81
CA ARG A 176 -14.17 -20.60 3.73
C ARG A 176 -15.26 -21.30 4.54
N ARG A 177 -16.46 -20.74 4.66
CA ARG A 177 -17.62 -21.26 5.40
C ARG A 177 -18.73 -21.79 4.48
N GLY A 178 -18.45 -22.01 3.20
CA GLY A 178 -19.41 -22.50 2.23
C GLY A 178 -20.45 -21.44 1.81
N GLY A 179 -20.02 -20.18 1.71
CA GLY A 179 -20.83 -19.06 1.20
C GLY A 179 -21.74 -18.38 2.24
N ARG A 180 -21.48 -18.56 3.54
CA ARG A 180 -22.26 -17.96 4.64
C ARG A 180 -21.37 -17.22 5.63
N LEU A 181 -21.80 -16.04 6.04
CA LEU A 181 -21.24 -15.25 7.15
C LEU A 181 -22.04 -15.44 8.43
#